data_6fab65046b935a2e70e1585a948756b2
#
_entry.id   6fab65046b935a2e70e1585a948756b2
#
_cell.length_a   1.000
_cell.length_b   1.000
_cell.length_c   1.000
_cell.angle_alpha   90.00
_cell.angle_beta   90.00
_cell.angle_gamma   90.00
#
_symmetry.space_group_name_H-M   'P 1'
#
loop_
_entity.id
_entity.type
_entity.pdbx_description
1 polymer ?
#
loop_
_entity_poly.entity_id
_entity_poly.type
_entity_poly.pdbx_seq_one_letter_code
_entity_poly.pdbx_strand_id
1 'polypeptide(L)'
;MRKVLVVLTLTGSVGLLLGAAVPASAGTLDQQQNSSDSNAGLFSTQSIAQTFTPGMSGIVDQTDVVLSRFGTPPVSVTLQIRNASGGQPGNAVLASGSLNTSGIGAAKSFVPFTFAAPAPVTAGTQYTVVVYSPGAVGNAIGAWYQGANVYSGGSLYYGGGGIPPMGSWISQPTSDLAFKTYVAPAPPPAANATGQRAAALKKCKKKRSARARRKCKRKAKLLPV
;
A
#
# COMPACT_ATOMS: atom_id res chain seq x y z
N MET A 1 -4.38 8.10 -74.33
CA MET A 1 -3.99 8.88 -73.15
C MET A 1 -4.62 8.24 -71.90
N ARG A 2 -3.84 7.47 -71.13
CA ARG A 2 -4.34 6.82 -69.90
C ARG A 2 -3.96 7.71 -68.70
N LYS A 3 -4.97 8.19 -67.97
CA LYS A 3 -4.79 8.94 -66.71
C LYS A 3 -4.54 7.97 -65.58
N VAL A 4 -3.34 8.06 -64.95
CA VAL A 4 -2.99 7.31 -63.75
C VAL A 4 -3.48 8.12 -62.52
N LEU A 5 -4.34 7.50 -61.71
CA LEU A 5 -4.84 8.06 -60.46
C LEU A 5 -3.93 7.57 -59.32
N VAL A 6 -3.15 8.47 -58.73
CA VAL A 6 -2.33 8.18 -57.53
C VAL A 6 -3.16 8.39 -56.30
N VAL A 7 -3.45 7.32 -55.60
CA VAL A 7 -4.12 7.34 -54.29
C VAL A 7 -3.04 7.42 -53.20
N LEU A 8 -2.96 8.55 -52.51
CA LEU A 8 -2.07 8.77 -51.38
C LEU A 8 -2.76 8.31 -50.09
N THR A 9 -2.38 7.15 -49.57
CA THR A 9 -2.85 6.66 -48.27
C THR A 9 -1.99 7.26 -47.15
N LEU A 10 -2.62 8.14 -46.35
CA LEU A 10 -2.01 8.73 -45.15
C LEU A 10 -2.22 7.78 -43.98
N THR A 11 -1.22 6.99 -43.61
CA THR A 11 -1.20 6.16 -42.41
C THR A 11 -0.82 7.04 -41.21
N GLY A 12 -1.83 7.45 -40.44
CA GLY A 12 -1.66 8.17 -39.16
C GLY A 12 -1.22 7.21 -38.05
N SER A 13 0.04 7.24 -37.66
CA SER A 13 0.55 6.51 -36.50
C SER A 13 0.06 7.18 -35.22
N VAL A 14 -0.87 6.53 -34.50
CA VAL A 14 -1.26 6.91 -33.12
C VAL A 14 -0.13 6.43 -32.20
N GLY A 15 0.76 7.33 -31.81
CA GLY A 15 1.78 7.08 -30.78
C GLY A 15 1.09 6.89 -29.42
N LEU A 16 1.09 5.66 -28.92
CA LEU A 16 0.71 5.33 -27.55
C LEU A 16 1.86 5.79 -26.64
N LEU A 17 1.68 6.90 -25.94
CA LEU A 17 2.61 7.33 -24.88
C LEU A 17 2.43 6.34 -23.68
N LEU A 18 3.21 5.27 -23.70
CA LEU A 18 3.45 4.46 -22.51
C LEU A 18 4.26 5.32 -21.53
N GLY A 19 3.58 5.90 -20.56
CA GLY A 19 4.24 6.51 -19.41
C GLY A 19 5.06 5.44 -18.71
N ALA A 20 6.40 5.56 -18.74
CA ALA A 20 7.29 4.72 -17.95
C ALA A 20 6.91 4.93 -16.48
N ALA A 21 6.40 3.88 -15.82
CA ALA A 21 6.26 3.88 -14.38
C ALA A 21 7.68 3.99 -13.79
N VAL A 22 8.00 5.12 -13.21
CA VAL A 22 9.21 5.29 -12.40
C VAL A 22 9.08 4.30 -11.26
N PRO A 23 10.05 3.39 -11.02
CA PRO A 23 10.01 2.54 -9.84
C PRO A 23 9.95 3.45 -8.62
N ALA A 24 8.89 3.32 -7.83
CA ALA A 24 8.78 4.03 -6.57
C ALA A 24 9.93 3.52 -5.70
N SER A 25 10.92 4.37 -5.43
CA SER A 25 11.90 4.11 -4.38
C SER A 25 11.14 4.02 -3.06
N ALA A 26 11.49 3.04 -2.22
CA ALA A 26 10.93 2.99 -0.86
C ALA A 26 11.14 4.35 -0.19
N GLY A 27 10.16 4.75 0.61
CA GLY A 27 10.22 5.99 1.40
C GLY A 27 11.42 6.01 2.36
N THR A 28 11.54 7.06 3.14
CA THR A 28 12.53 7.17 4.20
C THR A 28 12.15 6.26 5.37
N LEU A 29 13.11 5.57 5.95
CA LEU A 29 12.90 4.80 7.19
C LEU A 29 12.36 5.73 8.30
N ASP A 30 11.19 5.39 8.84
CA ASP A 30 10.49 6.21 9.85
C ASP A 30 10.51 5.55 11.24
N GLN A 31 10.00 4.33 11.34
CA GLN A 31 10.00 3.58 12.58
C GLN A 31 10.74 2.25 12.41
N GLN A 32 11.40 1.78 13.47
CA GLN A 32 12.03 0.48 13.47
C GLN A 32 12.17 -0.14 14.86
N GLN A 33 12.06 -1.45 14.91
CA GLN A 33 12.47 -2.32 15.98
C GLN A 33 13.18 -3.53 15.35
N ASN A 34 14.47 -3.72 15.63
CA ASN A 34 15.32 -4.67 14.89
C ASN A 34 15.63 -5.96 15.69
N SER A 35 15.41 -5.96 17.00
CA SER A 35 15.73 -7.10 17.87
C SER A 35 14.65 -8.16 17.81
N SER A 36 15.04 -9.43 17.90
CA SER A 36 14.09 -10.53 18.01
C SER A 36 14.75 -11.77 18.63
N ASP A 37 14.14 -12.32 19.66
CA ASP A 37 14.55 -13.53 20.36
C ASP A 37 13.49 -14.63 20.30
N SER A 38 12.26 -14.28 19.99
CA SER A 38 11.09 -15.15 20.01
C SER A 38 10.31 -15.05 18.70
N ASN A 39 9.45 -16.03 18.42
CA ASN A 39 8.56 -16.00 17.26
C ASN A 39 7.15 -16.49 17.59
N ALA A 40 6.19 -15.99 16.85
CA ALA A 40 4.80 -16.47 16.83
C ALA A 40 4.47 -17.08 15.48
N GLY A 41 3.96 -18.31 15.47
CA GLY A 41 3.42 -18.92 14.25
C GLY A 41 2.16 -18.20 13.81
N LEU A 42 2.08 -17.88 12.53
CA LEU A 42 0.87 -17.34 11.91
C LEU A 42 -0.02 -18.52 11.48
N PHE A 43 -1.15 -18.68 12.14
CA PHE A 43 -2.09 -19.78 11.91
C PHE A 43 -3.45 -19.26 11.44
N SER A 44 -4.29 -20.13 10.93
CA SER A 44 -5.70 -19.80 10.62
C SER A 44 -6.46 -19.26 11.85
N THR A 45 -5.95 -19.52 13.06
CA THR A 45 -6.53 -19.08 14.33
C THR A 45 -5.72 -17.98 15.04
N GLN A 46 -4.56 -17.57 14.49
CA GLN A 46 -3.66 -16.61 15.13
C GLN A 46 -3.02 -15.67 14.12
N SER A 47 -3.12 -14.39 14.40
CA SER A 47 -2.39 -13.30 13.74
C SER A 47 -1.56 -12.52 14.77
N ILE A 48 -0.65 -11.69 14.29
CA ILE A 48 0.16 -10.80 15.13
C ILE A 48 0.01 -9.36 14.64
N ALA A 49 0.05 -8.43 15.57
CA ALA A 49 0.00 -7.00 15.24
C ALA A 49 0.95 -6.21 16.14
N GLN A 50 1.45 -5.09 15.61
CA GLN A 50 2.25 -4.10 16.33
C GLN A 50 1.66 -2.72 16.09
N THR A 51 1.28 -2.02 17.15
CA THR A 51 0.97 -0.60 17.01
C THR A 51 2.26 0.21 16.87
N PHE A 52 2.21 1.28 16.10
CA PHE A 52 3.33 2.18 15.89
C PHE A 52 2.86 3.63 15.72
N THR A 53 3.73 4.57 16.07
CA THR A 53 3.46 6.01 15.94
C THR A 53 4.47 6.63 14.99
N PRO A 54 4.08 6.97 13.74
CA PRO A 54 4.96 7.61 12.78
C PRO A 54 5.55 8.91 13.32
N GLY A 55 6.83 9.13 13.05
CA GLY A 55 7.50 10.42 13.27
C GLY A 55 7.28 11.41 12.13
N MET A 56 6.89 10.90 10.94
CA MET A 56 6.67 11.70 9.73
C MET A 56 5.25 11.53 9.20
N SER A 57 4.68 12.61 8.67
CA SER A 57 3.43 12.55 7.90
C SER A 57 3.72 12.26 6.42
N GLY A 58 2.91 11.41 5.79
CA GLY A 58 3.10 11.00 4.40
C GLY A 58 2.29 9.78 4.04
N ILE A 59 2.90 8.88 3.27
CA ILE A 59 2.33 7.58 2.93
C ILE A 59 3.31 6.47 3.32
N VAL A 60 2.86 5.44 4.03
CA VAL A 60 3.64 4.21 4.24
C VAL A 60 3.53 3.39 2.95
N ASP A 61 4.61 3.32 2.20
CA ASP A 61 4.70 2.60 0.92
C ASP A 61 5.37 1.24 1.04
N GLN A 62 6.14 1.03 2.11
CA GLN A 62 6.77 -0.23 2.44
C GLN A 62 6.79 -0.45 3.96
N THR A 63 6.67 -1.72 4.34
CA THR A 63 6.89 -2.20 5.72
C THR A 63 7.64 -3.51 5.67
N ASP A 64 8.75 -3.60 6.43
CA ASP A 64 9.49 -4.85 6.56
C ASP A 64 9.15 -5.49 7.89
N VAL A 65 9.04 -6.83 7.92
CA VAL A 65 8.85 -7.63 9.14
C VAL A 65 9.83 -8.78 9.14
N VAL A 66 10.35 -9.15 10.31
CA VAL A 66 11.21 -10.32 10.41
C VAL A 66 10.36 -11.57 10.39
N LEU A 67 10.54 -12.36 9.33
CA LEU A 67 9.81 -13.62 9.10
C LEU A 67 10.77 -14.78 8.91
N SER A 68 10.28 -16.00 9.18
CA SER A 68 10.88 -17.27 8.78
C SER A 68 9.80 -18.27 8.44
N ARG A 69 10.14 -19.35 7.73
CA ARG A 69 9.20 -20.44 7.47
C ARG A 69 9.49 -21.67 8.30
N PHE A 70 8.44 -22.39 8.64
CA PHE A 70 8.47 -23.69 9.30
C PHE A 70 7.71 -24.72 8.45
N GLY A 71 8.33 -25.87 8.18
CA GLY A 71 7.72 -26.93 7.38
C GLY A 71 7.34 -26.48 5.96
N THR A 72 6.15 -26.84 5.53
CA THR A 72 5.53 -26.43 4.26
C THR A 72 4.46 -25.37 4.56
N PRO A 73 4.79 -24.08 4.58
CA PRO A 73 3.84 -23.03 4.93
C PRO A 73 2.78 -22.85 3.85
N PRO A 74 1.66 -22.15 4.16
CA PRO A 74 0.66 -21.75 3.18
C PRO A 74 1.28 -20.89 2.07
N VAL A 75 0.61 -20.82 0.93
CA VAL A 75 1.12 -20.13 -0.28
C VAL A 75 1.35 -18.63 -0.05
N SER A 76 0.65 -18.00 0.91
CA SER A 76 0.71 -16.55 1.09
C SER A 76 0.81 -16.13 2.55
N VAL A 77 1.48 -15.00 2.76
CA VAL A 77 1.44 -14.18 3.97
C VAL A 77 1.00 -12.78 3.59
N THR A 78 0.15 -12.17 4.40
CA THR A 78 -0.40 -10.83 4.17
C THR A 78 -0.02 -9.91 5.32
N LEU A 79 0.37 -8.68 4.96
CA LEU A 79 0.58 -7.58 5.88
C LEU A 79 -0.40 -6.46 5.57
N GLN A 80 -1.02 -5.89 6.60
CA GLN A 80 -1.90 -4.74 6.50
C GLN A 80 -1.41 -3.60 7.39
N ILE A 81 -1.56 -2.38 6.90
CA ILE A 81 -1.53 -1.18 7.74
C ILE A 81 -2.99 -0.84 8.07
N ARG A 82 -3.29 -0.69 9.35
CA ARG A 82 -4.62 -0.35 9.86
C ARG A 82 -4.57 0.89 10.75
N ASN A 83 -5.72 1.51 10.97
CA ASN A 83 -5.85 2.47 12.05
C ASN A 83 -5.63 1.80 13.41
N ALA A 84 -5.27 2.58 14.44
CA ALA A 84 -5.41 2.17 15.83
C ALA A 84 -6.70 2.77 16.42
N SER A 85 -7.29 2.08 17.39
CA SER A 85 -8.49 2.53 18.11
C SER A 85 -8.35 2.17 19.59
N GLY A 86 -8.34 3.17 20.45
CA GLY A 86 -8.11 2.95 21.89
C GLY A 86 -6.78 2.28 22.22
N GLY A 87 -5.72 2.57 21.44
CA GLY A 87 -4.39 1.97 21.62
C GLY A 87 -4.23 0.56 21.03
N GLN A 88 -5.29 -0.03 20.47
CA GLN A 88 -5.33 -1.39 19.92
C GLN A 88 -5.45 -1.38 18.39
N PRO A 89 -5.17 -2.51 17.71
CA PRO A 89 -5.44 -2.66 16.27
C PRO A 89 -6.89 -2.38 15.92
N GLY A 90 -7.12 -1.41 15.04
CA GLY A 90 -8.46 -1.07 14.54
C GLY A 90 -8.88 -1.93 13.36
N ASN A 91 -10.12 -1.69 12.87
CA ASN A 91 -10.73 -2.47 11.79
C ASN A 91 -10.51 -1.87 10.40
N ALA A 92 -10.21 -0.56 10.30
CA ALA A 92 -10.03 0.10 9.02
C ALA A 92 -8.67 -0.27 8.40
N VAL A 93 -8.70 -0.97 7.28
CA VAL A 93 -7.50 -1.30 6.48
C VAL A 93 -7.16 -0.09 5.61
N LEU A 94 -5.95 0.45 5.78
CA LEU A 94 -5.44 1.60 5.04
C LEU A 94 -4.55 1.16 3.86
N ALA A 95 -3.79 0.07 4.04
CA ALA A 95 -3.03 -0.58 2.96
C ALA A 95 -2.97 -2.09 3.21
N SER A 96 -2.77 -2.86 2.13
CA SER A 96 -2.59 -4.32 2.20
C SER A 96 -1.60 -4.77 1.14
N GLY A 97 -0.67 -5.63 1.54
CA GLY A 97 0.28 -6.30 0.66
C GLY A 97 0.36 -7.79 0.99
N SER A 98 0.46 -8.63 -0.04
CA SER A 98 0.61 -10.08 0.12
C SER A 98 1.81 -10.57 -0.65
N LEU A 99 2.52 -11.55 -0.08
CA LEU A 99 3.68 -12.18 -0.69
C LEU A 99 3.48 -13.70 -0.77
N ASN A 100 4.08 -14.30 -1.81
CA ASN A 100 4.22 -15.74 -1.87
C ASN A 100 5.30 -16.19 -0.88
N THR A 101 4.99 -17.19 -0.07
CA THR A 101 5.88 -17.67 1.01
C THR A 101 7.07 -18.48 0.50
N SER A 102 7.11 -18.86 -0.78
CA SER A 102 8.24 -19.60 -1.37
C SER A 102 9.56 -18.84 -1.29
N GLY A 103 9.52 -17.50 -1.28
CA GLY A 103 10.68 -16.63 -1.13
C GLY A 103 11.15 -16.44 0.32
N ILE A 104 10.38 -16.93 1.32
CA ILE A 104 10.73 -16.78 2.74
C ILE A 104 11.58 -17.98 3.17
N GLY A 105 12.79 -17.70 3.65
CA GLY A 105 13.73 -18.74 4.12
C GLY A 105 13.37 -19.35 5.47
N ALA A 106 14.04 -20.44 5.83
CA ALA A 106 13.96 -21.02 7.18
C ALA A 106 14.68 -20.14 8.23
N ALA A 107 15.77 -19.46 7.84
CA ALA A 107 16.41 -18.47 8.67
C ALA A 107 15.57 -17.18 8.73
N LYS A 108 15.50 -16.58 9.93
CA LYS A 108 14.80 -15.30 10.11
C LYS A 108 15.47 -14.17 9.32
N SER A 109 14.69 -13.36 8.62
CA SER A 109 15.19 -12.19 7.91
C SER A 109 14.09 -11.14 7.76
N PHE A 110 14.47 -9.88 7.53
CA PHE A 110 13.50 -8.86 7.14
C PHE A 110 12.93 -9.17 5.76
N VAL A 111 11.61 -9.19 5.67
CA VAL A 111 10.85 -9.45 4.44
C VAL A 111 10.06 -8.18 4.10
N PRO A 112 10.33 -7.53 2.96
CA PRO A 112 9.67 -6.29 2.57
C PRO A 112 8.28 -6.54 1.99
N PHE A 113 7.29 -5.78 2.47
CA PHE A 113 5.94 -5.68 1.91
C PHE A 113 5.76 -4.29 1.31
N THR A 114 5.57 -4.22 0.01
CA THR A 114 5.23 -2.98 -0.70
C THR A 114 3.72 -2.90 -0.93
N PHE A 115 3.17 -1.69 -0.95
CA PHE A 115 1.74 -1.47 -1.09
C PHE A 115 1.42 -0.80 -2.42
N ALA A 116 0.59 -1.45 -3.25
CA ALA A 116 0.09 -0.86 -4.50
C ALA A 116 -0.77 0.40 -4.25
N ALA A 117 -1.46 0.43 -3.10
CA ALA A 117 -2.15 1.60 -2.56
C ALA A 117 -1.55 1.88 -1.18
N PRO A 118 -0.57 2.80 -1.06
CA PRO A 118 0.09 3.12 0.19
C PRO A 118 -0.86 3.73 1.24
N ALA A 119 -0.55 3.48 2.53
CA ALA A 119 -1.36 3.97 3.65
C ALA A 119 -1.02 5.44 3.97
N PRO A 120 -1.97 6.37 3.94
CA PRO A 120 -1.74 7.72 4.45
C PRO A 120 -1.57 7.69 5.97
N VAL A 121 -0.52 8.37 6.47
CA VAL A 121 -0.22 8.47 7.90
C VAL A 121 0.07 9.91 8.30
N THR A 122 -0.24 10.22 9.56
CA THR A 122 0.03 11.51 10.18
C THR A 122 0.99 11.31 11.35
N ALA A 123 2.05 12.10 11.42
CA ALA A 123 2.99 12.08 12.53
C ALA A 123 2.28 12.22 13.89
N GLY A 124 2.68 11.43 14.87
CA GLY A 124 2.09 11.42 16.20
C GLY A 124 0.75 10.68 16.33
N THR A 125 0.15 10.23 15.22
CA THR A 125 -1.08 9.42 15.25
C THR A 125 -0.73 7.94 15.23
N GLN A 126 -1.34 7.13 16.09
CA GLN A 126 -1.04 5.71 16.18
C GLN A 126 -1.73 4.90 15.08
N TYR A 127 -1.00 3.97 14.48
CA TYR A 127 -1.44 3.00 13.48
C TYR A 127 -1.01 1.59 13.88
N THR A 128 -1.35 0.59 13.06
CA THR A 128 -1.04 -0.81 13.35
C THR A 128 -0.54 -1.53 12.11
N VAL A 129 0.57 -2.26 12.26
CA VAL A 129 0.99 -3.33 11.34
C VAL A 129 0.29 -4.61 11.78
N VAL A 130 -0.42 -5.29 10.89
CA VAL A 130 -1.07 -6.59 11.15
C VAL A 130 -0.51 -7.61 10.16
N VAL A 131 -0.01 -8.75 10.66
CA VAL A 131 0.53 -9.83 9.82
C VAL A 131 -0.25 -11.11 10.08
N TYR A 132 -0.66 -11.78 9.01
CA TYR A 132 -1.39 -13.02 9.09
C TYR A 132 -1.13 -13.95 7.91
N SER A 133 -1.34 -15.24 8.12
CA SER A 133 -1.23 -16.29 7.12
C SER A 133 -2.10 -17.47 7.55
N PRO A 134 -2.76 -18.22 6.63
CA PRO A 134 -3.63 -19.35 6.98
C PRO A 134 -2.83 -20.63 7.30
N GLY A 135 -1.77 -20.52 8.11
CA GLY A 135 -0.90 -21.62 8.49
C GLY A 135 -1.54 -22.60 9.46
N ALA A 136 -0.85 -23.73 9.65
CA ALA A 136 -1.16 -24.75 10.65
C ALA A 136 0.08 -25.06 11.49
N VAL A 137 -0.11 -25.69 12.65
CA VAL A 137 1.00 -26.10 13.53
C VAL A 137 2.00 -26.96 12.75
N GLY A 138 3.29 -26.59 12.82
CA GLY A 138 4.37 -27.25 12.09
C GLY A 138 4.53 -26.80 10.61
N ASN A 139 3.55 -26.12 10.03
CA ASN A 139 3.52 -25.65 8.64
C ASN A 139 3.05 -24.19 8.59
N ALA A 140 3.90 -23.26 8.96
CA ALA A 140 3.53 -21.85 9.16
C ALA A 140 4.65 -20.89 8.79
N ILE A 141 4.29 -19.62 8.65
CA ILE A 141 5.22 -18.50 8.74
C ILE A 141 5.33 -18.08 10.20
N GLY A 142 6.54 -17.93 10.72
CA GLY A 142 6.82 -17.35 12.01
C GLY A 142 7.11 -15.86 11.88
N ALA A 143 6.38 -15.05 12.63
CA ALA A 143 6.69 -13.62 12.79
C ALA A 143 7.54 -13.45 14.05
N TRP A 144 8.68 -12.78 13.92
CA TRP A 144 9.66 -12.66 14.98
C TRP A 144 9.48 -11.37 15.76
N TYR A 145 9.61 -11.47 17.08
CA TYR A 145 9.47 -10.37 18.01
C TYR A 145 10.51 -10.45 19.12
N GLN A 146 10.72 -9.35 19.83
CA GLN A 146 11.53 -9.27 21.05
C GLN A 146 10.61 -9.50 22.25
N GLY A 147 10.98 -10.43 23.13
CA GLY A 147 10.28 -10.72 24.40
C GLY A 147 10.52 -9.68 25.49
N ALA A 148 10.92 -8.47 25.11
CA ALA A 148 11.07 -7.30 25.97
C ALA A 148 10.48 -6.07 25.27
N ASN A 149 9.93 -5.11 26.03
CA ASN A 149 9.46 -3.84 25.52
C ASN A 149 10.67 -2.93 25.20
N VAL A 150 11.04 -2.88 23.92
CA VAL A 150 12.19 -2.13 23.40
C VAL A 150 11.78 -1.04 22.41
N TYR A 151 10.48 -0.98 22.04
CA TYR A 151 9.91 0.01 21.15
C TYR A 151 8.82 0.81 21.87
N SER A 152 9.13 2.05 22.25
CA SER A 152 8.21 2.92 23.03
C SER A 152 7.05 3.49 22.23
N GLY A 153 7.04 3.37 20.89
CA GLY A 153 6.01 3.95 20.01
C GLY A 153 4.73 3.11 19.86
N GLY A 154 4.65 1.95 20.54
CA GLY A 154 3.50 1.06 20.46
C GLY A 154 3.65 -0.22 21.27
N SER A 155 2.85 -1.24 20.97
CA SER A 155 2.83 -2.54 21.66
C SER A 155 2.46 -3.67 20.71
N LEU A 156 2.89 -4.88 21.06
CA LEU A 156 2.53 -6.11 20.36
C LEU A 156 1.13 -6.60 20.76
N TYR A 157 0.44 -7.26 19.84
CA TYR A 157 -0.85 -7.90 20.05
C TYR A 157 -0.92 -9.24 19.35
N TYR A 158 -1.57 -10.21 19.98
CA TYR A 158 -2.04 -11.43 19.33
C TYR A 158 -3.51 -11.29 18.97
N GLY A 159 -3.88 -11.59 17.72
CA GLY A 159 -5.26 -11.64 17.26
C GLY A 159 -5.82 -13.05 17.28
N GLY A 160 -7.01 -13.21 17.83
CA GLY A 160 -7.78 -14.44 17.69
C GLY A 160 -8.38 -14.53 16.29
N GLY A 161 -7.74 -15.28 15.40
CA GLY A 161 -8.09 -15.41 14.00
C GLY A 161 -6.91 -15.03 13.11
N GLY A 162 -6.51 -15.93 12.23
CA GLY A 162 -5.41 -15.75 11.28
C GLY A 162 -5.87 -15.27 9.91
N ILE A 163 -7.18 -15.04 9.74
CA ILE A 163 -7.82 -14.56 8.51
C ILE A 163 -8.89 -13.55 8.90
N PRO A 164 -9.02 -12.39 8.23
CA PRO A 164 -10.10 -11.44 8.51
C PRO A 164 -11.51 -12.03 8.33
N PRO A 165 -12.48 -11.63 9.20
CA PRO A 165 -12.33 -10.67 10.28
C PRO A 165 -11.54 -11.26 11.46
N MET A 166 -10.55 -10.48 11.95
CA MET A 166 -9.79 -10.86 13.14
C MET A 166 -10.73 -10.87 14.35
N GLY A 167 -10.51 -11.82 15.28
CA GLY A 167 -11.15 -11.80 16.58
C GLY A 167 -10.64 -10.68 17.47
N SER A 168 -10.85 -10.82 18.77
CA SER A 168 -10.34 -9.87 19.77
C SER A 168 -8.81 -9.87 19.80
N TRP A 169 -8.24 -8.72 20.11
CA TRP A 169 -6.80 -8.52 20.29
C TRP A 169 -6.39 -8.70 21.76
N ILE A 170 -5.34 -9.46 21.99
CA ILE A 170 -4.74 -9.68 23.30
C ILE A 170 -3.44 -8.92 23.36
N SER A 171 -3.34 -7.92 24.22
CA SER A 171 -2.15 -7.09 24.40
C SER A 171 -0.97 -7.90 24.97
N GLN A 172 0.21 -7.65 24.42
CA GLN A 172 1.51 -8.14 24.89
C GLN A 172 2.42 -6.95 25.18
N PRO A 173 2.17 -6.20 26.27
CA PRO A 173 2.81 -4.90 26.50
C PRO A 173 4.32 -5.02 26.80
N THR A 174 4.82 -6.21 27.07
CA THR A 174 6.24 -6.51 27.32
C THR A 174 6.98 -7.02 26.10
N SER A 175 6.38 -6.96 24.90
CA SER A 175 6.98 -7.51 23.69
C SER A 175 6.75 -6.60 22.51
N ASP A 176 7.66 -6.63 21.51
CA ASP A 176 7.60 -5.84 20.29
C ASP A 176 7.97 -6.64 19.06
N LEU A 177 7.16 -6.55 18.00
CA LEU A 177 7.45 -7.14 16.69
C LEU A 177 8.74 -6.53 16.12
N ALA A 178 9.56 -7.34 15.48
CA ALA A 178 10.69 -6.84 14.70
C ALA A 178 10.19 -6.34 13.34
N PHE A 179 10.20 -5.02 13.16
CA PHE A 179 9.61 -4.36 11.99
C PHE A 179 10.33 -3.07 11.60
N LYS A 180 10.06 -2.60 10.38
CA LYS A 180 10.44 -1.28 9.88
C LYS A 180 9.30 -0.70 9.06
N THR A 181 9.07 0.61 9.16
CA THR A 181 8.16 1.33 8.28
C THR A 181 8.91 2.38 7.49
N TYR A 182 8.53 2.55 6.22
CA TYR A 182 9.10 3.55 5.33
C TYR A 182 8.00 4.51 4.90
N VAL A 183 8.26 5.81 5.07
CA VAL A 183 7.30 6.87 4.75
C VAL A 183 7.83 7.69 3.59
N ALA A 184 7.07 7.75 2.51
CA ALA A 184 7.30 8.67 1.39
C ALA A 184 6.43 9.92 1.54
N PRO A 185 6.84 11.07 0.95
CA PRO A 185 5.97 12.22 0.85
C PRO A 185 4.66 11.86 0.16
N ALA A 186 3.53 12.35 0.70
CA ALA A 186 2.25 12.16 0.03
C ALA A 186 2.31 12.76 -1.40
N PRO A 187 1.82 12.06 -2.43
CA PRO A 187 1.74 12.64 -3.76
C PRO A 187 0.99 13.98 -3.69
N PRO A 188 1.43 14.99 -4.46
CA PRO A 188 0.67 16.23 -4.56
C PRO A 188 -0.79 15.89 -4.87
N PRO A 189 -1.78 16.58 -4.26
CA PRO A 189 -3.17 16.38 -4.61
C PRO A 189 -3.29 16.44 -6.12
N ALA A 190 -3.89 15.43 -6.75
CA ALA A 190 -4.09 15.43 -8.20
C ALA A 190 -4.73 16.78 -8.55
N ALA A 191 -4.02 17.59 -9.34
CA ALA A 191 -4.48 18.93 -9.71
C ALA A 191 -5.90 18.74 -10.22
N ASN A 192 -6.88 19.29 -9.48
CA ASN A 192 -8.30 19.02 -9.70
C ASN A 192 -8.62 19.25 -11.17
N ALA A 193 -8.72 18.18 -11.94
CA ALA A 193 -9.09 18.18 -13.34
C ALA A 193 -10.48 18.81 -13.56
N THR A 194 -11.31 18.88 -12.50
CA THR A 194 -12.64 19.49 -12.47
C THR A 194 -12.66 20.97 -12.86
N GLY A 195 -11.57 21.72 -12.67
CA GLY A 195 -11.45 23.12 -13.11
C GLY A 195 -11.22 23.28 -14.61
N GLN A 196 -10.50 22.38 -15.27
CA GLN A 196 -10.10 22.55 -16.67
C GLN A 196 -11.29 22.43 -17.64
N ARG A 197 -12.16 21.43 -17.45
CA ARG A 197 -13.36 21.23 -18.28
C ARG A 197 -14.35 22.38 -18.10
N ALA A 198 -14.60 22.79 -16.85
CA ALA A 198 -15.48 23.92 -16.55
C ALA A 198 -14.96 25.24 -17.12
N ALA A 199 -13.66 25.51 -16.96
CA ALA A 199 -13.00 26.69 -17.52
C ALA A 199 -13.02 26.69 -19.06
N ALA A 200 -12.75 25.54 -19.69
CA ALA A 200 -12.82 25.38 -21.15
C ALA A 200 -14.26 25.59 -21.67
N LEU A 201 -15.27 25.05 -20.99
CA LEU A 201 -16.69 25.27 -21.36
C LEU A 201 -17.11 26.74 -21.22
N LYS A 202 -16.65 27.46 -20.17
CA LYS A 202 -16.84 28.91 -20.02
C LYS A 202 -16.22 29.67 -21.20
N LYS A 203 -15.00 29.35 -21.62
CA LYS A 203 -14.33 29.95 -22.80
C LYS A 203 -15.11 29.66 -24.10
N CYS A 204 -15.73 28.47 -24.23
CA CYS A 204 -16.52 28.12 -25.39
C CYS A 204 -17.80 28.96 -25.54
N LYS A 205 -18.42 29.40 -24.43
CA LYS A 205 -19.61 30.31 -24.46
C LYS A 205 -19.28 31.67 -25.09
N LYS A 206 -18.04 32.14 -24.99
CA LYS A 206 -17.61 33.47 -25.52
C LYS A 206 -17.32 33.46 -27.04
N LYS A 207 -17.37 32.30 -27.73
CA LYS A 207 -17.13 32.25 -29.20
C LYS A 207 -18.29 32.85 -29.96
N ARG A 208 -18.01 33.74 -30.96
CA ARG A 208 -19.02 34.51 -31.72
C ARG A 208 -19.91 33.62 -32.59
N SER A 209 -19.40 32.61 -33.31
CA SER A 209 -20.20 31.80 -34.21
C SER A 209 -20.68 30.48 -33.56
N ALA A 210 -21.87 30.01 -33.95
CA ALA A 210 -22.47 28.76 -33.49
C ALA A 210 -21.56 27.54 -33.82
N ARG A 211 -20.94 27.53 -35.01
CA ARG A 211 -20.03 26.48 -35.46
C ARG A 211 -18.77 26.41 -34.58
N ALA A 212 -18.17 27.57 -34.24
CA ALA A 212 -17.01 27.66 -33.36
C ALA A 212 -17.35 27.22 -31.93
N ARG A 213 -18.55 27.56 -31.41
CA ARG A 213 -19.04 27.10 -30.11
C ARG A 213 -19.20 25.58 -30.05
N ARG A 214 -19.79 24.95 -31.09
CA ARG A 214 -19.95 23.47 -31.15
C ARG A 214 -18.60 22.76 -31.21
N LYS A 215 -17.65 23.23 -32.02
CA LYS A 215 -16.28 22.66 -32.12
C LYS A 215 -15.52 22.78 -30.79
N CYS A 216 -15.61 23.94 -30.13
CA CYS A 216 -15.00 24.21 -28.84
C CYS A 216 -15.57 23.29 -27.74
N LYS A 217 -16.91 23.17 -27.64
CA LYS A 217 -17.56 22.28 -26.65
C LYS A 217 -17.19 20.81 -26.84
N ARG A 218 -17.05 20.32 -28.08
CA ARG A 218 -16.56 18.95 -28.34
C ARG A 218 -15.16 18.73 -27.76
N LYS A 219 -14.22 19.66 -28.03
CA LYS A 219 -12.86 19.58 -27.45
C LYS A 219 -12.88 19.68 -25.92
N ALA A 220 -13.69 20.57 -25.34
CA ALA A 220 -13.77 20.73 -23.89
C ALA A 220 -14.36 19.49 -23.17
N LYS A 221 -15.24 18.72 -23.83
CA LYS A 221 -15.77 17.46 -23.28
C LYS A 221 -14.74 16.32 -23.19
N LEU A 222 -13.65 16.39 -23.97
CA LEU A 222 -12.56 15.42 -23.94
C LEU A 222 -11.52 15.70 -22.83
N LEU A 223 -11.63 16.86 -22.15
CA LEU A 223 -10.78 17.16 -20.99
C LEU A 223 -11.26 16.40 -19.75
N PRO A 224 -10.35 16.03 -18.83
CA PRO A 224 -10.73 15.39 -17.59
C PRO A 224 -11.74 16.20 -16.79
N VAL A 225 -12.64 15.52 -16.07
CA VAL A 225 -13.72 16.12 -15.24
C VAL A 225 -13.13 16.58 -13.92
#